data_ac3a0bcc2ee9c3ceb5110fcd76f96b78
#
_entry.id   ac3a0bcc2ee9c3ceb5110fcd76f96b78
#
_cell.length_a   1.000
_cell.length_b   1.000
_cell.length_c   1.000
_cell.angle_alpha   90.00
_cell.angle_beta   90.00
_cell.angle_gamma   90.00
#
_symmetry.space_group_name_H-M   'P 1'
#
loop_
_entity.id
_entity.type
_entity.pdbx_description
1 polymer ?
#
loop_
_entity_poly.entity_id
_entity_poly.type
_entity_poly.pdbx_seq_one_letter_code
_entity_poly.pdbx_strand_id
1 'polypeptide(L)'
;PFANYHIITGEGNILDLDLDCAETRALAHEFMPPTKMKYGRESTPASHWLYKVLDLNKKHTRKSFIFEDEDVTKKTLVELRAYDHYSMCSGKYPENEHVEWNEYETIGETTYDSLYKSTAMLAAAGVILRNYAKAERNKYIWEVAATLWHHKVEEADTLHLIEVVSNLARDDTKERLAKVKHVYKNDDPNKEIVGLPTLAKSLGWNDKQKDNFKNILYAITGRSELPRFTHEMINRVCYMMKPKKYYDLEDKEMFDGEAIDIKYAKHFRDAKYTPLSFWKKHPDSKVCVDFTYKPNDPKRFVHVNKKLMVNVYNKNELKPDPKADTDIFYALLEHVIPHEKERNYF
;
A
#
# COMPACT_ATOMS: atom_id res chain seq x y z
N PRO A 1 14.21 -42.32 5.82
CA PRO A 1 13.46 -41.14 6.20
C PRO A 1 13.60 -40.12 5.06
N PHE A 2 12.49 -39.71 4.48
CA PHE A 2 12.52 -38.65 3.47
C PHE A 2 12.78 -37.33 4.19
N ALA A 3 13.86 -36.62 3.81
CA ALA A 3 14.13 -35.30 4.35
C ALA A 3 13.16 -34.30 3.74
N ASN A 4 12.61 -33.43 4.57
CA ASN A 4 11.81 -32.28 4.07
C ASN A 4 12.76 -31.16 3.64
N TYR A 5 12.59 -30.67 2.41
CA TYR A 5 13.34 -29.54 1.88
C TYR A 5 12.47 -28.29 1.82
N HIS A 6 13.07 -27.16 2.14
CA HIS A 6 12.40 -25.87 2.18
C HIS A 6 13.15 -24.87 1.33
N ILE A 7 12.41 -24.02 0.63
CA ILE A 7 12.92 -22.82 -0.01
C ILE A 7 12.90 -21.71 1.04
N ILE A 8 14.04 -21.07 1.28
CA ILE A 8 14.14 -19.86 2.10
C ILE A 8 13.74 -18.70 1.19
N THR A 9 12.56 -18.13 1.46
CA THR A 9 12.05 -17.02 0.67
C THR A 9 12.82 -15.72 0.98
N GLY A 10 12.98 -14.86 -0.02
CA GLY A 10 13.83 -13.67 0.04
C GLY A 10 15.26 -13.91 -0.45
N GLU A 11 15.84 -15.08 -0.20
CA GLU A 11 17.14 -15.46 -0.74
C GLU A 11 17.06 -15.64 -2.27
N GLY A 12 18.06 -15.13 -2.99
CA GLY A 12 18.05 -15.13 -4.46
C GLY A 12 16.89 -14.34 -5.08
N ASN A 13 16.26 -13.46 -4.32
CA ASN A 13 15.06 -12.72 -4.70
C ASN A 13 13.84 -13.62 -5.00
N ILE A 14 13.79 -14.83 -4.43
CA ILE A 14 12.68 -15.75 -4.60
C ILE A 14 11.55 -15.41 -3.64
N LEU A 15 10.35 -15.33 -4.17
CA LEU A 15 9.12 -15.14 -3.43
C LEU A 15 8.17 -16.30 -3.72
N ASP A 16 7.45 -16.78 -2.70
CA ASP A 16 6.42 -17.79 -2.82
C ASP A 16 5.02 -17.17 -2.67
N LEU A 17 4.17 -17.39 -3.66
CA LEU A 17 2.74 -17.10 -3.61
C LEU A 17 2.02 -18.37 -3.15
N ASP A 18 1.39 -18.32 -1.97
CA ASP A 18 0.61 -19.43 -1.41
C ASP A 18 -0.90 -19.18 -1.59
N LEU A 19 -1.54 -20.06 -2.35
CA LEU A 19 -2.96 -19.98 -2.73
C LEU A 19 -3.79 -20.84 -1.74
N ASP A 20 -4.22 -20.22 -0.65
CA ASP A 20 -4.81 -20.91 0.50
C ASP A 20 -6.27 -21.39 0.31
N CYS A 21 -7.02 -20.83 -0.64
CA CYS A 21 -8.42 -21.22 -0.85
C CYS A 21 -8.71 -21.67 -2.29
N ALA A 22 -9.81 -22.38 -2.46
CA ALA A 22 -10.20 -22.95 -3.76
C ALA A 22 -10.45 -21.88 -4.82
N GLU A 23 -11.05 -20.77 -4.42
CA GLU A 23 -11.36 -19.64 -5.32
C GLU A 23 -10.09 -19.02 -5.88
N THR A 24 -9.08 -18.77 -5.04
CA THR A 24 -7.83 -18.16 -5.51
C THR A 24 -7.04 -19.14 -6.36
N ARG A 25 -7.04 -20.45 -6.07
CA ARG A 25 -6.43 -21.45 -6.96
C ARG A 25 -7.08 -21.49 -8.34
N ALA A 26 -8.43 -21.41 -8.39
CA ALA A 26 -9.16 -21.43 -9.66
C ALA A 26 -8.93 -20.16 -10.51
N LEU A 27 -8.66 -19.03 -9.87
CA LEU A 27 -8.54 -17.71 -10.50
C LEU A 27 -7.10 -17.27 -10.76
N ALA A 28 -6.10 -17.93 -10.14
CA ALA A 28 -4.72 -17.44 -10.13
C ALA A 28 -4.15 -17.19 -11.54
N HIS A 29 -4.47 -18.05 -12.52
CA HIS A 29 -3.95 -17.95 -13.89
C HIS A 29 -4.45 -16.70 -14.64
N GLU A 30 -5.54 -16.08 -14.20
CA GLU A 30 -6.10 -14.87 -14.81
C GLU A 30 -5.48 -13.58 -14.25
N PHE A 31 -5.00 -13.61 -13.00
CA PHE A 31 -4.53 -12.41 -12.31
C PHE A 31 -3.01 -12.37 -12.11
N MET A 32 -2.38 -13.54 -12.03
CA MET A 32 -0.96 -13.60 -11.67
C MET A 32 -0.06 -13.59 -12.91
N PRO A 33 1.12 -12.96 -12.82
CA PRO A 33 2.12 -13.08 -13.87
C PRO A 33 2.42 -14.56 -14.18
N PRO A 34 2.76 -14.91 -15.42
CA PRO A 34 3.05 -16.28 -15.77
C PRO A 34 4.33 -16.76 -15.07
N THR A 35 4.28 -17.96 -14.51
CA THR A 35 5.42 -18.71 -14.00
C THR A 35 5.21 -20.19 -14.26
N LYS A 36 6.29 -20.92 -14.50
CA LYS A 36 6.31 -22.38 -14.65
C LYS A 36 7.03 -23.05 -13.48
N MET A 37 7.05 -22.41 -12.32
CA MET A 37 7.58 -22.94 -11.07
C MET A 37 6.42 -23.06 -10.06
N LYS A 38 5.72 -24.19 -10.12
CA LYS A 38 4.51 -24.42 -9.31
C LYS A 38 4.56 -25.80 -8.66
N TYR A 39 4.22 -25.82 -7.38
CA TYR A 39 4.12 -27.06 -6.61
C TYR A 39 2.95 -27.01 -5.63
N GLY A 40 2.63 -28.13 -5.05
CA GLY A 40 1.56 -28.23 -4.07
C GLY A 40 1.48 -29.63 -3.49
N ARG A 41 0.40 -29.91 -2.79
CA ARG A 41 0.07 -31.24 -2.29
C ARG A 41 -0.93 -31.92 -3.22
N GLU A 42 -1.06 -33.21 -3.12
CA GLU A 42 -2.06 -33.97 -3.87
C GLU A 42 -3.48 -33.40 -3.70
N SER A 43 -3.86 -33.03 -2.48
CA SER A 43 -5.16 -32.40 -2.19
C SER A 43 -5.27 -30.95 -2.66
N THR A 44 -4.16 -30.29 -2.87
CA THR A 44 -4.09 -28.88 -3.30
C THR A 44 -2.96 -28.68 -4.31
N PRO A 45 -3.09 -29.24 -5.53
CA PRO A 45 -2.06 -29.13 -6.55
C PRO A 45 -1.86 -27.68 -6.97
N ALA A 46 -0.62 -27.32 -7.34
CA ALA A 46 -0.21 -25.99 -7.76
C ALA A 46 -0.66 -24.86 -6.81
N SER A 47 -0.68 -25.12 -5.50
CA SER A 47 -1.03 -24.12 -4.50
C SER A 47 0.10 -23.13 -4.20
N HIS A 48 1.34 -23.43 -4.61
CA HIS A 48 2.51 -22.56 -4.46
C HIS A 48 3.10 -22.20 -5.82
N TRP A 49 3.28 -20.90 -6.05
CA TRP A 49 3.85 -20.35 -7.28
C TRP A 49 5.07 -19.52 -6.94
N LEU A 50 6.23 -19.89 -7.51
CA LEU A 50 7.47 -19.16 -7.25
C LEU A 50 7.69 -18.07 -8.29
N TYR A 51 8.17 -16.92 -7.80
CA TYR A 51 8.56 -15.77 -8.60
C TYR A 51 9.94 -15.28 -8.22
N LYS A 52 10.69 -14.79 -9.20
CA LYS A 52 11.88 -13.98 -9.00
C LYS A 52 11.49 -12.52 -9.03
N VAL A 53 11.60 -11.83 -7.90
CA VAL A 53 11.18 -10.44 -7.73
C VAL A 53 12.38 -9.51 -7.81
N LEU A 54 12.45 -8.70 -8.88
CA LEU A 54 13.64 -7.95 -9.28
C LEU A 54 14.07 -6.87 -8.28
N ASP A 55 13.12 -6.30 -7.54
CA ASP A 55 13.29 -5.22 -6.57
C ASP A 55 13.05 -5.67 -5.12
N LEU A 56 13.12 -6.99 -4.86
CA LEU A 56 12.90 -7.53 -3.52
C LEU A 56 13.95 -7.03 -2.53
N ASN A 57 13.51 -6.62 -1.36
CA ASN A 57 14.39 -6.16 -0.29
C ASN A 57 13.86 -6.56 1.10
N LYS A 58 14.70 -6.44 2.15
CA LYS A 58 14.38 -6.90 3.52
C LYS A 58 13.16 -6.23 4.18
N LYS A 59 12.60 -5.18 3.61
CA LYS A 59 11.34 -4.58 4.08
C LYS A 59 10.10 -5.34 3.59
N HIS A 60 10.28 -6.14 2.52
CA HIS A 60 9.22 -6.98 1.98
C HIS A 60 9.16 -8.29 2.76
N THR A 61 8.31 -8.30 3.76
CA THR A 61 8.03 -9.48 4.57
C THR A 61 6.75 -10.17 4.09
N ARG A 62 6.29 -11.17 4.83
CA ARG A 62 5.02 -11.86 4.56
C ARG A 62 3.85 -10.88 4.50
N LYS A 63 2.98 -11.06 3.49
CA LYS A 63 1.71 -10.35 3.34
C LYS A 63 0.60 -11.36 3.11
N SER A 64 -0.40 -11.37 3.99
CA SER A 64 -1.55 -12.26 3.90
C SER A 64 -2.81 -11.46 3.62
N PHE A 65 -3.57 -11.88 2.61
CA PHE A 65 -4.91 -11.39 2.35
C PHE A 65 -5.91 -12.34 2.99
N ILE A 66 -6.68 -11.81 3.94
CA ILE A 66 -7.58 -12.57 4.79
C ILE A 66 -9.01 -12.13 4.53
N PHE A 67 -9.92 -13.09 4.56
CA PHE A 67 -11.35 -12.81 4.62
C PHE A 67 -11.99 -13.81 5.59
N GLU A 68 -12.49 -13.30 6.72
CA GLU A 68 -13.09 -14.13 7.74
C GLU A 68 -14.52 -14.51 7.36
N ASP A 69 -14.72 -15.75 6.95
CA ASP A 69 -16.02 -16.34 6.70
C ASP A 69 -16.24 -17.48 7.71
N GLU A 70 -17.37 -17.46 8.40
CA GLU A 70 -17.70 -18.46 9.42
C GLU A 70 -17.85 -19.86 8.80
N ASP A 71 -18.26 -19.91 7.54
CA ASP A 71 -18.48 -21.17 6.80
C ASP A 71 -17.17 -21.81 6.29
N VAL A 72 -16.01 -21.16 6.46
CA VAL A 72 -14.73 -21.61 5.89
C VAL A 72 -13.66 -21.75 6.97
N THR A 73 -13.06 -22.91 7.08
CA THR A 73 -12.01 -23.20 8.05
C THR A 73 -10.73 -22.40 7.83
N LYS A 74 -10.39 -22.06 6.58
CA LYS A 74 -9.23 -21.22 6.24
C LYS A 74 -9.66 -19.79 5.94
N LYS A 75 -9.20 -18.87 6.78
CA LYS A 75 -9.47 -17.42 6.65
C LYS A 75 -8.55 -16.72 5.65
N THR A 76 -7.36 -17.27 5.42
CA THR A 76 -6.40 -16.75 4.45
C THR A 76 -6.86 -17.12 3.04
N LEU A 77 -6.89 -16.14 2.16
CA LEU A 77 -7.20 -16.32 0.74
C LEU A 77 -5.94 -16.65 -0.06
N VAL A 78 -4.95 -15.82 0.14
CA VAL A 78 -3.66 -15.89 -0.56
C VAL A 78 -2.59 -15.18 0.27
N GLU A 79 -1.37 -15.65 0.18
CA GLU A 79 -0.24 -15.14 0.93
C GLU A 79 0.99 -14.95 0.03
N LEU A 80 1.68 -13.81 0.18
CA LEU A 80 3.00 -13.57 -0.39
C LEU A 80 4.04 -13.82 0.70
N ARG A 81 4.89 -14.81 0.53
CA ARG A 81 6.00 -15.14 1.44
C ARG A 81 7.30 -14.60 0.87
N ALA A 82 7.74 -13.49 1.43
CA ALA A 82 8.99 -12.82 1.06
C ALA A 82 10.09 -13.12 2.11
N TYR A 83 10.84 -12.11 2.58
CA TYR A 83 11.90 -12.32 3.57
C TYR A 83 11.38 -12.92 4.88
N ASP A 84 12.28 -13.64 5.58
CA ASP A 84 12.07 -14.27 6.89
C ASP A 84 11.01 -15.39 6.89
N HIS A 85 10.79 -16.03 5.75
CA HIS A 85 9.90 -17.17 5.61
C HIS A 85 10.58 -18.33 4.89
N TYR A 86 9.93 -19.49 5.00
CA TYR A 86 10.32 -20.68 4.26
C TYR A 86 9.05 -21.43 3.79
N SER A 87 9.17 -22.13 2.67
CA SER A 87 8.10 -22.93 2.10
C SER A 87 8.60 -24.33 1.80
N MET A 88 7.89 -25.33 2.26
CA MET A 88 8.29 -26.72 2.01
C MET A 88 8.03 -27.06 0.54
N CYS A 89 9.09 -27.35 -0.20
CA CYS A 89 9.04 -27.62 -1.63
C CYS A 89 9.30 -29.09 -2.00
N SER A 90 9.64 -29.91 -1.04
CA SER A 90 9.78 -31.37 -1.18
C SER A 90 9.66 -32.02 0.19
N GLY A 91 9.13 -33.24 0.21
CA GLY A 91 8.96 -34.02 1.43
C GLY A 91 7.52 -34.39 1.69
N LYS A 92 7.20 -34.67 2.97
CA LYS A 92 5.92 -35.22 3.37
C LYS A 92 5.34 -34.44 4.54
N TYR A 93 4.09 -34.06 4.43
CA TYR A 93 3.32 -33.45 5.53
C TYR A 93 2.90 -34.50 6.58
N PRO A 94 2.58 -34.06 7.81
CA PRO A 94 2.11 -35.01 8.88
C PRO A 94 0.89 -35.84 8.47
N GLU A 95 0.02 -35.27 7.61
CA GLU A 95 -1.17 -35.91 7.08
C GLU A 95 -0.88 -36.97 6.02
N ASN A 96 0.37 -37.34 5.83
CA ASN A 96 0.84 -38.32 4.86
C ASN A 96 0.76 -37.89 3.39
N GLU A 97 0.56 -36.60 3.13
CA GLU A 97 0.57 -36.03 1.77
C GLU A 97 1.99 -35.62 1.34
N HIS A 98 2.35 -35.93 0.10
CA HIS A 98 3.60 -35.51 -0.48
C HIS A 98 3.47 -34.13 -1.15
N VAL A 99 4.59 -33.37 -1.16
CA VAL A 99 4.74 -32.20 -2.00
C VAL A 99 5.15 -32.67 -3.39
N GLU A 100 4.41 -32.21 -4.38
CA GLU A 100 4.64 -32.52 -5.79
C GLU A 100 4.83 -31.24 -6.62
N TRP A 101 5.80 -31.28 -7.52
CA TRP A 101 6.00 -30.23 -8.50
C TRP A 101 5.06 -30.46 -9.68
N ASN A 102 4.12 -29.52 -9.86
CA ASN A 102 3.16 -29.55 -10.97
C ASN A 102 3.79 -29.00 -12.26
N GLU A 103 4.63 -27.95 -12.11
CA GLU A 103 5.45 -27.38 -13.17
C GLU A 103 6.83 -27.04 -12.58
N TYR A 104 7.89 -27.44 -13.28
CA TYR A 104 9.28 -27.19 -12.88
C TYR A 104 10.10 -26.81 -14.11
N GLU A 105 9.98 -25.55 -14.55
CA GLU A 105 10.67 -25.03 -15.74
C GLU A 105 11.19 -23.61 -15.45
N THR A 106 10.67 -22.61 -16.18
CA THR A 106 11.12 -21.22 -16.09
C THR A 106 10.39 -20.48 -14.98
N ILE A 107 11.14 -19.86 -14.06
CA ILE A 107 10.58 -18.98 -13.03
C ILE A 107 10.13 -17.67 -13.65
N GLY A 108 8.94 -17.19 -13.27
CA GLY A 108 8.44 -15.88 -13.68
C GLY A 108 9.19 -14.75 -12.98
N GLU A 109 9.55 -13.71 -13.75
CA GLU A 109 10.19 -12.51 -13.22
C GLU A 109 9.19 -11.35 -13.16
N THR A 110 9.20 -10.59 -12.06
CA THR A 110 8.29 -9.46 -11.84
C THR A 110 8.86 -8.48 -10.81
N THR A 111 8.18 -7.35 -10.58
CA THR A 111 8.46 -6.45 -9.45
C THR A 111 7.55 -6.75 -8.27
N TYR A 112 7.96 -6.36 -7.06
CA TYR A 112 7.17 -6.57 -5.86
C TYR A 112 5.81 -5.87 -5.94
N ASP A 113 5.78 -4.61 -6.33
CA ASP A 113 4.53 -3.83 -6.42
C ASP A 113 3.55 -4.42 -7.43
N SER A 114 4.04 -4.89 -8.58
CA SER A 114 3.21 -5.56 -9.58
C SER A 114 2.61 -6.86 -9.02
N LEU A 115 3.45 -7.69 -8.40
CA LEU A 115 3.01 -8.96 -7.81
C LEU A 115 2.03 -8.73 -6.66
N TYR A 116 2.29 -7.73 -5.81
CA TYR A 116 1.43 -7.37 -4.68
C TYR A 116 0.05 -6.89 -5.15
N LYS A 117 -0.02 -6.00 -6.16
CA LYS A 117 -1.29 -5.56 -6.76
C LYS A 117 -2.06 -6.74 -7.38
N SER A 118 -1.38 -7.59 -8.17
CA SER A 118 -2.00 -8.78 -8.76
C SER A 118 -2.55 -9.73 -7.71
N THR A 119 -1.82 -9.95 -6.62
CA THR A 119 -2.28 -10.78 -5.49
C THR A 119 -3.50 -10.18 -4.79
N ALA A 120 -3.54 -8.85 -4.63
CA ALA A 120 -4.71 -8.17 -4.06
C ALA A 120 -5.93 -8.27 -4.99
N MET A 121 -5.74 -8.16 -6.31
CA MET A 121 -6.79 -8.39 -7.31
C MET A 121 -7.33 -9.81 -7.24
N LEU A 122 -6.45 -10.80 -7.15
CA LEU A 122 -6.82 -12.20 -6.98
C LEU A 122 -7.62 -12.43 -5.69
N ALA A 123 -7.19 -11.81 -4.58
CA ALA A 123 -7.92 -11.88 -3.30
C ALA A 123 -9.31 -11.27 -3.40
N ALA A 124 -9.44 -10.10 -4.06
CA ALA A 124 -10.75 -9.46 -4.30
C ALA A 124 -11.66 -10.35 -5.15
N ALA A 125 -11.11 -10.92 -6.24
CA ALA A 125 -11.83 -11.86 -7.10
C ALA A 125 -12.31 -13.09 -6.31
N GLY A 126 -11.48 -13.64 -5.43
CA GLY A 126 -11.82 -14.76 -4.56
C GLY A 126 -12.99 -14.43 -3.61
N VAL A 127 -12.98 -13.26 -2.97
CA VAL A 127 -14.10 -12.81 -2.13
C VAL A 127 -15.37 -12.62 -2.94
N ILE A 128 -15.27 -11.98 -4.12
CA ILE A 128 -16.42 -11.73 -4.98
C ILE A 128 -17.01 -13.05 -5.48
N LEU A 129 -16.17 -13.99 -5.93
CA LEU A 129 -16.63 -15.31 -6.39
C LEU A 129 -17.33 -16.09 -5.29
N ARG A 130 -16.78 -16.12 -4.08
CA ARG A 130 -17.35 -16.80 -2.90
C ARG A 130 -18.77 -16.33 -2.56
N ASN A 131 -19.04 -15.05 -2.77
CA ASN A 131 -20.33 -14.45 -2.49
C ASN A 131 -21.29 -14.42 -3.71
N TYR A 132 -20.80 -14.81 -4.89
CA TYR A 132 -21.55 -14.69 -6.14
C TYR A 132 -22.84 -15.50 -6.16
N ALA A 133 -22.83 -16.70 -5.61
CA ALA A 133 -24.01 -17.59 -5.60
C ALA A 133 -25.03 -17.23 -4.50
N LYS A 134 -24.60 -16.48 -3.47
CA LYS A 134 -25.44 -16.09 -2.32
C LYS A 134 -26.31 -14.86 -2.60
N ALA A 135 -26.04 -14.12 -3.68
CA ALA A 135 -26.60 -12.80 -3.92
C ALA A 135 -27.50 -12.73 -5.17
N GLU A 136 -28.40 -11.76 -5.18
CA GLU A 136 -29.10 -11.36 -6.40
C GLU A 136 -28.09 -10.74 -7.39
N ARG A 137 -27.71 -11.49 -8.42
CA ARG A 137 -26.56 -11.21 -9.29
C ARG A 137 -26.52 -9.79 -9.84
N ASN A 138 -27.66 -9.27 -10.29
CA ASN A 138 -27.75 -7.93 -10.87
C ASN A 138 -27.43 -6.83 -9.87
N LYS A 139 -28.00 -6.91 -8.69
CA LYS A 139 -27.79 -5.98 -7.59
C LYS A 139 -26.37 -6.12 -7.05
N TYR A 140 -25.91 -7.35 -6.88
CA TYR A 140 -24.60 -7.65 -6.35
C TYR A 140 -23.48 -7.05 -7.20
N ILE A 141 -23.48 -7.28 -8.51
CA ILE A 141 -22.45 -6.73 -9.40
C ILE A 141 -22.47 -5.20 -9.41
N TRP A 142 -23.65 -4.60 -9.35
CA TRP A 142 -23.76 -3.15 -9.24
C TRP A 142 -23.15 -2.62 -7.93
N GLU A 143 -23.44 -3.25 -6.78
CA GLU A 143 -22.88 -2.90 -5.47
C GLU A 143 -21.37 -3.12 -5.41
N VAL A 144 -20.87 -4.20 -6.01
CA VAL A 144 -19.42 -4.46 -6.14
C VAL A 144 -18.76 -3.39 -6.99
N ALA A 145 -19.26 -3.10 -8.19
CA ALA A 145 -18.72 -2.09 -9.08
C ALA A 145 -18.70 -0.70 -8.43
N ALA A 146 -19.80 -0.33 -7.74
CA ALA A 146 -19.88 0.92 -7.00
C ALA A 146 -18.85 0.98 -5.84
N THR A 147 -18.67 -0.14 -5.13
CA THR A 147 -17.66 -0.24 -4.06
C THR A 147 -16.25 -0.06 -4.62
N LEU A 148 -15.91 -0.72 -5.72
CA LEU A 148 -14.61 -0.61 -6.39
C LEU A 148 -14.37 0.83 -6.89
N TRP A 149 -15.36 1.44 -7.51
CA TRP A 149 -15.32 2.83 -7.96
C TRP A 149 -15.06 3.82 -6.80
N HIS A 150 -15.78 3.68 -5.67
CA HIS A 150 -15.55 4.50 -4.47
C HIS A 150 -14.14 4.37 -3.91
N HIS A 151 -13.57 3.17 -3.97
CA HIS A 151 -12.19 2.93 -3.56
C HIS A 151 -11.17 3.30 -4.65
N LYS A 152 -11.63 3.88 -5.78
CA LYS A 152 -10.76 4.33 -6.87
C LYS A 152 -9.94 3.21 -7.51
N VAL A 153 -10.51 2.03 -7.58
CA VAL A 153 -10.01 0.98 -8.47
C VAL A 153 -10.25 1.44 -9.91
N GLU A 154 -9.29 1.24 -10.78
CA GLU A 154 -9.41 1.66 -12.18
C GLU A 154 -10.53 0.89 -12.91
N GLU A 155 -11.19 1.54 -13.88
CA GLU A 155 -12.27 0.90 -14.64
C GLU A 155 -11.79 -0.38 -15.34
N ALA A 156 -10.59 -0.37 -15.92
CA ALA A 156 -10.02 -1.52 -16.60
C ALA A 156 -9.81 -2.71 -15.64
N ASP A 157 -9.27 -2.46 -14.44
CA ASP A 157 -9.09 -3.48 -13.40
C ASP A 157 -10.44 -4.04 -12.94
N THR A 158 -11.45 -3.18 -12.78
CA THR A 158 -12.80 -3.58 -12.38
C THR A 158 -13.49 -4.42 -13.46
N LEU A 159 -13.36 -4.02 -14.73
CA LEU A 159 -13.90 -4.78 -15.86
C LEU A 159 -13.28 -6.17 -15.94
N HIS A 160 -11.94 -6.26 -15.86
CA HIS A 160 -11.23 -7.53 -15.86
C HIS A 160 -11.67 -8.43 -14.71
N LEU A 161 -11.76 -7.89 -13.48
CA LEU A 161 -12.18 -8.63 -12.30
C LEU A 161 -13.59 -9.22 -12.46
N ILE A 162 -14.56 -8.39 -12.91
CA ILE A 162 -15.93 -8.84 -13.10
C ILE A 162 -16.07 -9.81 -14.27
N GLU A 163 -15.31 -9.62 -15.36
CA GLU A 163 -15.27 -10.54 -16.49
C GLU A 163 -14.85 -11.94 -16.06
N VAL A 164 -13.71 -12.05 -15.39
CA VAL A 164 -13.15 -13.33 -14.94
C VAL A 164 -14.10 -14.05 -13.98
N VAL A 165 -14.61 -13.32 -12.98
CA VAL A 165 -15.52 -13.91 -11.98
C VAL A 165 -16.85 -14.34 -12.64
N SER A 166 -17.41 -13.53 -13.53
CA SER A 166 -18.67 -13.87 -14.22
C SER A 166 -18.53 -15.07 -15.12
N ASN A 167 -17.41 -15.17 -15.85
CA ASN A 167 -17.11 -16.32 -16.71
C ASN A 167 -17.02 -17.61 -15.89
N LEU A 168 -16.27 -17.59 -14.76
CA LEU A 168 -16.13 -18.75 -13.90
C LEU A 168 -17.47 -19.13 -13.23
N ALA A 169 -18.29 -18.14 -12.89
CA ALA A 169 -19.64 -18.34 -12.35
C ALA A 169 -20.69 -18.76 -13.41
N ARG A 170 -20.30 -18.86 -14.69
CA ARG A 170 -21.17 -19.17 -15.83
C ARG A 170 -22.39 -18.24 -15.92
N ASP A 171 -22.15 -16.93 -15.78
CA ASP A 171 -23.18 -15.90 -15.86
C ASP A 171 -23.08 -15.10 -17.18
N ASP A 172 -24.05 -14.22 -17.44
CA ASP A 172 -24.03 -13.31 -18.58
C ASP A 172 -22.99 -12.19 -18.38
N THR A 173 -21.76 -12.49 -18.74
CA THR A 173 -20.61 -11.58 -18.61
C THR A 173 -20.85 -10.25 -19.32
N LYS A 174 -21.50 -10.25 -20.50
CA LYS A 174 -21.78 -9.02 -21.26
C LYS A 174 -22.69 -8.07 -20.47
N GLU A 175 -23.75 -8.62 -19.87
CA GLU A 175 -24.65 -7.83 -19.02
C GLU A 175 -23.91 -7.27 -17.78
N ARG A 176 -23.04 -8.08 -17.14
CA ARG A 176 -22.27 -7.68 -15.96
C ARG A 176 -21.29 -6.54 -16.27
N LEU A 177 -20.57 -6.64 -17.38
CA LEU A 177 -19.66 -5.58 -17.84
C LEU A 177 -20.39 -4.29 -18.20
N ALA A 178 -21.59 -4.36 -18.77
CA ALA A 178 -22.39 -3.19 -19.05
C ALA A 178 -22.76 -2.41 -17.76
N LYS A 179 -23.01 -3.12 -16.65
CA LYS A 179 -23.28 -2.49 -15.35
C LYS A 179 -22.03 -1.78 -14.79
N VAL A 180 -20.86 -2.39 -14.90
CA VAL A 180 -19.60 -1.74 -14.50
C VAL A 180 -19.42 -0.44 -15.27
N LYS A 181 -19.53 -0.48 -16.61
CA LYS A 181 -19.40 0.73 -17.45
C LYS A 181 -20.43 1.80 -17.08
N HIS A 182 -21.65 1.40 -16.71
CA HIS A 182 -22.66 2.34 -16.26
C HIS A 182 -22.27 3.05 -14.96
N VAL A 183 -21.69 2.33 -13.98
CA VAL A 183 -21.21 2.90 -12.72
C VAL A 183 -20.10 3.90 -12.98
N TYR A 184 -19.10 3.54 -13.80
CA TYR A 184 -17.93 4.39 -14.07
C TYR A 184 -18.24 5.62 -14.95
N LYS A 185 -19.29 5.58 -15.78
CA LYS A 185 -19.74 6.73 -16.57
C LYS A 185 -20.53 7.77 -15.79
N ASN A 186 -21.09 7.40 -14.64
CA ASN A 186 -21.89 8.31 -13.81
C ASN A 186 -20.99 9.15 -12.89
N ASP A 187 -20.37 10.20 -13.44
CA ASP A 187 -19.53 11.17 -12.75
C ASP A 187 -20.31 12.21 -11.91
N ASP A 188 -21.57 11.98 -11.58
CA ASP A 188 -22.32 12.90 -10.74
C ASP A 188 -21.85 12.79 -9.28
N PRO A 189 -21.08 13.77 -8.75
CA PRO A 189 -20.56 13.74 -7.39
C PRO A 189 -21.65 13.84 -6.32
N ASN A 190 -22.89 14.21 -6.71
CA ASN A 190 -24.04 14.36 -5.80
C ASN A 190 -24.94 13.12 -5.78
N LYS A 191 -24.69 12.13 -6.63
CA LYS A 191 -25.44 10.90 -6.62
C LYS A 191 -24.93 10.01 -5.49
N GLU A 192 -25.78 9.71 -4.52
CA GLU A 192 -25.52 8.66 -3.51
C GLU A 192 -25.30 7.32 -4.21
N ILE A 193 -24.05 7.05 -4.62
CA ILE A 193 -23.67 5.74 -5.10
C ILE A 193 -23.40 4.89 -3.86
N VAL A 194 -24.13 3.80 -3.73
CA VAL A 194 -23.89 2.83 -2.65
C VAL A 194 -22.46 2.31 -2.68
N GLY A 195 -21.85 2.19 -1.53
CA GLY A 195 -20.47 1.73 -1.38
C GLY A 195 -20.36 0.49 -0.49
N LEU A 196 -19.17 0.25 0.03
CA LEU A 196 -18.86 -0.91 0.86
C LEU A 196 -19.84 -1.17 2.02
N PRO A 197 -20.38 -0.16 2.76
CA PRO A 197 -21.38 -0.41 3.80
C PRO A 197 -22.65 -1.08 3.29
N THR A 198 -23.11 -0.70 2.11
CA THR A 198 -24.32 -1.29 1.50
C THR A 198 -24.06 -2.70 1.00
N LEU A 199 -22.92 -2.92 0.32
CA LEU A 199 -22.49 -4.25 -0.10
C LEU A 199 -22.39 -5.20 1.10
N ALA A 200 -21.71 -4.76 2.17
CA ALA A 200 -21.56 -5.54 3.40
C ALA A 200 -22.91 -5.90 4.03
N LYS A 201 -23.85 -4.93 4.08
CA LYS A 201 -25.20 -5.15 4.58
C LYS A 201 -25.98 -6.16 3.72
N SER A 202 -25.91 -6.04 2.38
CA SER A 202 -26.59 -6.95 1.45
C SER A 202 -26.07 -8.39 1.57
N LEU A 203 -24.81 -8.58 1.91
CA LEU A 203 -24.17 -9.89 2.07
C LEU A 203 -24.20 -10.42 3.51
N GLY A 204 -24.70 -9.63 4.47
CA GLY A 204 -24.68 -10.00 5.89
C GLY A 204 -23.29 -10.02 6.50
N TRP A 205 -22.34 -9.26 5.95
CA TRP A 205 -20.98 -9.20 6.47
C TRP A 205 -20.90 -8.50 7.83
N ASN A 206 -20.13 -9.06 8.72
CA ASN A 206 -19.75 -8.39 9.97
C ASN A 206 -18.67 -7.32 9.71
N ASP A 207 -18.36 -6.52 10.75
CA ASP A 207 -17.37 -5.44 10.62
C ASP A 207 -15.98 -5.95 10.23
N LYS A 208 -15.61 -7.14 10.67
CA LYS A 208 -14.30 -7.74 10.37
C LYS A 208 -14.18 -8.15 8.90
N GLN A 209 -15.22 -8.75 8.33
CA GLN A 209 -15.30 -9.07 6.90
C GLN A 209 -15.25 -7.81 6.03
N LYS A 210 -16.00 -6.79 6.44
CA LYS A 210 -15.99 -5.47 5.80
C LYS A 210 -14.58 -4.85 5.82
N ASP A 211 -13.90 -4.86 6.97
CA ASP A 211 -12.53 -4.33 7.09
C ASP A 211 -11.52 -5.16 6.29
N ASN A 212 -11.64 -6.49 6.28
CA ASN A 212 -10.79 -7.34 5.46
C ASN A 212 -10.92 -7.00 3.97
N PHE A 213 -12.14 -6.88 3.46
CA PHE A 213 -12.35 -6.52 2.05
C PHE A 213 -11.84 -5.11 1.74
N LYS A 214 -12.07 -4.14 2.63
CA LYS A 214 -11.52 -2.79 2.52
C LYS A 214 -9.99 -2.79 2.40
N ASN A 215 -9.30 -3.61 3.20
CA ASN A 215 -7.84 -3.74 3.16
C ASN A 215 -7.34 -4.32 1.83
N ILE A 216 -8.06 -5.28 1.27
CA ILE A 216 -7.79 -5.82 -0.07
C ILE A 216 -7.90 -4.69 -1.12
N LEU A 217 -8.96 -3.87 -1.06
CA LEU A 217 -9.15 -2.77 -2.00
C LEU A 217 -8.05 -1.70 -1.88
N TYR A 218 -7.58 -1.42 -0.68
CA TYR A 218 -6.44 -0.52 -0.47
C TYR A 218 -5.15 -1.07 -1.07
N ALA A 219 -4.93 -2.37 -0.97
CA ALA A 219 -3.77 -3.00 -1.59
C ALA A 219 -3.80 -2.91 -3.12
N ILE A 220 -4.98 -3.05 -3.75
CA ILE A 220 -5.15 -2.88 -5.21
C ILE A 220 -4.78 -1.46 -5.64
N THR A 221 -5.18 -0.46 -4.88
CA THR A 221 -5.03 0.95 -5.26
C THR A 221 -3.73 1.59 -4.76
N GLY A 222 -2.87 0.81 -4.08
CA GLY A 222 -1.68 1.34 -3.41
C GLY A 222 -2.01 2.31 -2.26
N ARG A 223 -3.30 2.38 -1.87
CA ARG A 223 -3.72 3.14 -0.71
C ARG A 223 -3.43 2.30 0.52
N SER A 224 -2.70 2.83 1.47
CA SER A 224 -2.67 2.27 2.81
C SER A 224 -4.08 2.42 3.42
N GLU A 225 -4.43 1.67 4.48
CA GLU A 225 -5.62 1.92 5.34
C GLU A 225 -5.74 3.39 5.77
N LEU A 226 -4.75 4.14 5.48
CA LEU A 226 -4.55 5.50 5.87
C LEU A 226 -4.85 6.39 4.67
N PRO A 227 -5.71 7.39 4.82
CA PRO A 227 -5.98 8.37 3.78
C PRO A 227 -4.66 8.88 3.20
N ARG A 228 -4.62 9.20 1.91
CA ARG A 228 -3.47 9.80 1.20
C ARG A 228 -2.77 10.89 2.03
N PHE A 229 -3.54 11.52 2.89
CA PHE A 229 -3.15 12.58 3.80
C PHE A 229 -2.29 12.11 4.99
N THR A 230 -2.31 10.84 5.35
CA THR A 230 -1.48 10.33 6.45
C THR A 230 -0.02 10.21 6.05
N HIS A 231 0.27 9.84 4.80
CA HIS A 231 1.62 9.95 4.24
C HIS A 231 2.08 11.39 4.18
N GLU A 232 1.18 12.31 3.81
CA GLU A 232 1.46 13.74 3.83
C GLU A 232 1.79 14.21 5.25
N MET A 233 0.99 13.86 6.24
CA MET A 233 1.24 14.18 7.64
C MET A 233 2.59 13.62 8.13
N ILE A 234 2.92 12.36 7.82
CA ILE A 234 4.20 11.74 8.20
C ILE A 234 5.40 12.46 7.57
N ASN A 235 5.24 12.95 6.35
CA ASN A 235 6.28 13.69 5.64
C ASN A 235 6.37 15.16 6.06
N ARG A 236 5.28 15.74 6.57
CA ARG A 236 5.19 17.14 6.98
C ARG A 236 5.51 17.37 8.44
N VAL A 237 5.12 16.44 9.33
CA VAL A 237 5.20 16.64 10.78
C VAL A 237 6.39 15.89 11.37
N CYS A 238 7.21 16.58 12.12
CA CYS A 238 8.23 15.97 12.96
C CYS A 238 8.07 16.41 14.43
N TYR A 239 8.49 15.55 15.35
CA TYR A 239 8.56 15.91 16.77
C TYR A 239 9.92 16.52 17.08
N MET A 240 9.91 17.72 17.68
CA MET A 240 11.11 18.42 18.11
C MET A 240 11.34 18.14 19.61
N MET A 241 12.45 17.55 19.95
CA MET A 241 12.81 17.29 21.35
C MET A 241 13.01 18.59 22.16
N LYS A 242 13.37 19.66 21.47
CA LYS A 242 13.43 21.03 21.98
C LYS A 242 12.68 21.92 21.00
N PRO A 243 11.57 22.53 21.38
CA PRO A 243 10.96 22.72 22.72
C PRO A 243 9.93 21.66 23.14
N LYS A 244 9.96 20.40 22.68
CA LYS A 244 9.01 19.32 22.93
C LYS A 244 7.63 19.55 22.27
N LYS A 245 7.67 20.01 21.02
CA LYS A 245 6.48 20.31 20.20
C LYS A 245 6.57 19.59 18.85
N TYR A 246 5.47 19.53 18.15
CA TYR A 246 5.40 19.07 16.77
C TYR A 246 5.67 20.24 15.83
N TYR A 247 6.52 20.06 14.85
CA TYR A 247 6.83 21.06 13.84
C TYR A 247 6.28 20.63 12.49
N ASP A 248 5.46 21.48 11.88
CA ASP A 248 4.99 21.29 10.52
C ASP A 248 5.98 21.96 9.55
N LEU A 249 6.60 21.16 8.71
CA LEU A 249 7.65 21.59 7.78
C LEU A 249 7.16 22.53 6.66
N GLU A 250 5.87 22.48 6.37
CA GLU A 250 5.28 23.30 5.28
C GLU A 250 4.79 24.61 5.82
N ASP A 251 4.03 24.61 6.91
CA ASP A 251 3.56 25.84 7.55
C ASP A 251 4.68 26.55 8.31
N LYS A 252 5.76 25.82 8.65
CA LYS A 252 6.89 26.31 9.47
C LYS A 252 6.47 26.75 10.86
N GLU A 253 5.48 26.07 11.43
CA GLU A 253 4.90 26.39 12.74
C GLU A 253 5.03 25.24 13.74
N MET A 254 5.04 25.60 15.02
CA MET A 254 5.07 24.66 16.15
C MET A 254 3.68 24.45 16.71
N PHE A 255 3.32 23.18 16.92
CA PHE A 255 2.02 22.75 17.43
C PHE A 255 2.17 21.88 18.67
N ASP A 256 1.24 22.01 19.60
CA ASP A 256 1.05 21.01 20.64
C ASP A 256 0.34 19.78 20.08
N GLY A 257 0.38 18.66 20.81
CA GLY A 257 -0.22 17.41 20.35
C GLY A 257 -1.72 17.52 20.05
N GLU A 258 -2.46 18.26 20.87
CA GLU A 258 -3.89 18.52 20.69
C GLU A 258 -4.15 19.33 19.40
N ALA A 259 -3.34 20.35 19.14
CA ALA A 259 -3.46 21.15 17.92
C ALA A 259 -3.19 20.31 16.65
N ILE A 260 -2.28 19.34 16.71
CA ILE A 260 -2.05 18.37 15.61
C ILE A 260 -3.30 17.50 15.40
N ASP A 261 -3.93 17.00 16.47
CA ASP A 261 -5.16 16.20 16.36
C ASP A 261 -6.28 17.03 15.73
N ILE A 262 -6.47 18.27 16.13
CA ILE A 262 -7.49 19.18 15.56
C ILE A 262 -7.18 19.49 14.09
N LYS A 263 -5.95 19.86 13.76
CA LYS A 263 -5.52 20.24 12.41
C LYS A 263 -5.80 19.15 11.38
N TYR A 264 -5.55 17.91 11.77
CA TYR A 264 -5.68 16.75 10.88
C TYR A 264 -6.97 15.94 11.09
N ALA A 265 -7.85 16.33 12.05
CA ALA A 265 -9.06 15.59 12.43
C ALA A 265 -9.97 15.25 11.24
N LYS A 266 -10.16 16.18 10.28
CA LYS A 266 -11.03 16.01 9.11
C LYS A 266 -10.61 14.80 8.23
N HIS A 267 -9.33 14.44 8.26
CA HIS A 267 -8.76 13.35 7.47
C HIS A 267 -8.80 11.99 8.17
N PHE A 268 -9.17 11.99 9.46
CA PHE A 268 -9.22 10.81 10.32
C PHE A 268 -10.63 10.51 10.84
N ARG A 269 -11.69 11.14 10.29
CA ARG A 269 -13.08 11.01 10.79
C ARG A 269 -13.54 9.56 10.92
N ASP A 270 -13.11 8.70 9.97
CA ASP A 270 -13.48 7.29 9.95
C ASP A 270 -12.34 6.35 10.39
N ALA A 271 -11.28 6.92 10.94
CA ALA A 271 -10.11 6.15 11.34
C ALA A 271 -10.22 5.71 12.80
N LYS A 272 -9.73 4.50 13.09
CA LYS A 272 -9.62 3.94 14.46
C LYS A 272 -8.67 4.71 15.36
N TYR A 273 -7.86 5.62 14.81
CA TYR A 273 -6.80 6.33 15.50
C TYR A 273 -6.97 7.84 15.36
N THR A 274 -6.59 8.61 16.38
CA THR A 274 -6.40 10.04 16.22
C THR A 274 -5.15 10.31 15.36
N PRO A 275 -5.06 11.47 14.68
CA PRO A 275 -3.88 11.86 13.91
C PRO A 275 -2.58 11.66 14.68
N LEU A 276 -2.50 12.14 15.90
CA LEU A 276 -1.32 12.06 16.72
C LEU A 276 -1.01 10.61 17.16
N SER A 277 -2.02 9.83 17.52
CA SER A 277 -1.82 8.43 17.91
C SER A 277 -1.32 7.58 16.73
N PHE A 278 -1.77 7.91 15.54
CA PHE A 278 -1.28 7.34 14.30
C PHE A 278 0.19 7.73 14.06
N TRP A 279 0.50 9.03 14.09
CA TRP A 279 1.85 9.53 13.88
C TRP A 279 2.85 8.87 14.86
N LYS A 280 2.51 8.77 16.14
CA LYS A 280 3.38 8.13 17.15
C LYS A 280 3.71 6.67 16.90
N LYS A 281 2.83 5.94 16.21
CA LYS A 281 3.00 4.50 15.91
C LYS A 281 3.63 4.24 14.54
N HIS A 282 3.70 5.27 13.69
CA HIS A 282 4.22 5.09 12.33
C HIS A 282 5.74 4.99 12.32
N PRO A 283 6.33 3.97 11.65
CA PRO A 283 7.78 3.73 11.65
C PRO A 283 8.59 4.86 11.01
N ASP A 284 8.00 5.61 10.09
CA ASP A 284 8.67 6.72 9.39
C ASP A 284 8.50 8.06 10.09
N SER A 285 7.88 8.13 11.27
CA SER A 285 7.77 9.36 12.06
C SER A 285 9.12 9.88 12.47
N LYS A 286 9.35 11.16 12.26
CA LYS A 286 10.65 11.79 12.49
C LYS A 286 10.71 12.45 13.86
N VAL A 287 11.68 12.06 14.67
CA VAL A 287 12.01 12.72 15.94
C VAL A 287 13.33 13.47 15.76
N CYS A 288 13.27 14.79 15.78
CA CYS A 288 14.41 15.68 15.57
C CYS A 288 14.83 16.30 16.90
N VAL A 289 16.14 16.52 17.06
CA VAL A 289 16.65 17.10 18.30
C VAL A 289 16.48 18.62 18.30
N ASP A 290 16.79 19.26 17.18
CA ASP A 290 16.80 20.72 17.04
C ASP A 290 16.79 21.11 15.55
N PHE A 291 16.84 22.40 15.27
CA PHE A 291 17.06 22.96 13.95
C PHE A 291 18.55 23.05 13.63
N THR A 292 18.87 23.03 12.34
CA THR A 292 20.20 23.31 11.83
C THR A 292 20.12 24.06 10.51
N TYR A 293 21.20 24.74 10.15
CA TYR A 293 21.33 25.39 8.85
C TYR A 293 22.50 24.76 8.11
N LYS A 294 22.20 24.00 7.06
CA LYS A 294 23.19 23.41 6.16
C LYS A 294 22.94 23.92 4.74
N PRO A 295 23.60 25.00 4.34
CA PRO A 295 23.54 25.45 2.97
C PRO A 295 24.13 24.37 2.04
N ASN A 296 23.57 24.24 0.85
CA ASN A 296 23.94 23.24 -0.15
C ASN A 296 23.50 21.78 0.13
N ASP A 297 22.83 21.48 1.22
CA ASP A 297 22.16 20.20 1.42
C ASP A 297 20.64 20.38 1.19
N PRO A 298 20.07 19.85 0.09
CA PRO A 298 18.64 20.01 -0.21
C PRO A 298 17.73 19.19 0.71
N LYS A 299 18.28 18.34 1.55
CA LYS A 299 17.52 17.47 2.43
C LYS A 299 16.96 18.27 3.60
N ARG A 300 15.65 18.10 3.85
CA ARG A 300 14.98 18.70 5.01
C ARG A 300 15.39 18.10 6.35
N PHE A 301 15.84 16.84 6.35
CA PHE A 301 16.31 16.13 7.52
C PHE A 301 17.76 15.72 7.32
N VAL A 302 18.63 16.16 8.22
CA VAL A 302 20.08 15.92 8.14
C VAL A 302 20.63 15.42 9.47
N HIS A 303 21.65 14.59 9.42
CA HIS A 303 22.36 14.17 10.61
C HIS A 303 23.51 15.13 10.92
N VAL A 304 23.52 15.65 12.15
CA VAL A 304 24.61 16.45 12.71
C VAL A 304 25.04 15.77 14.00
N ASN A 305 26.29 15.37 14.10
CA ASN A 305 26.84 14.66 15.28
C ASN A 305 25.96 13.46 15.70
N LYS A 306 25.53 12.62 14.73
CA LYS A 306 24.67 11.45 14.91
C LYS A 306 23.22 11.78 15.38
N LYS A 307 22.83 13.05 15.43
CA LYS A 307 21.49 13.49 15.80
C LYS A 307 20.72 13.94 14.55
N LEU A 308 19.46 13.52 14.43
CA LEU A 308 18.58 13.99 13.36
C LEU A 308 18.14 15.41 13.65
N MET A 309 18.30 16.30 12.69
CA MET A 309 18.00 17.73 12.78
C MET A 309 17.13 18.15 11.62
N VAL A 310 16.29 19.17 11.83
CA VAL A 310 15.56 19.83 10.74
C VAL A 310 16.48 20.86 10.09
N ASN A 311 16.75 20.70 8.79
CA ASN A 311 17.49 21.68 8.03
C ASN A 311 16.56 22.81 7.59
N VAL A 312 16.76 24.00 8.13
CA VAL A 312 15.97 25.20 7.76
C VAL A 312 16.48 25.89 6.49
N TYR A 313 17.57 25.38 5.90
CA TYR A 313 18.01 25.88 4.61
C TYR A 313 16.93 25.68 3.55
N ASN A 314 16.52 26.77 2.95
CA ASN A 314 15.68 26.75 1.77
C ASN A 314 16.52 27.29 0.59
N LYS A 315 16.61 26.50 -0.48
CA LYS A 315 17.31 26.95 -1.67
C LYS A 315 16.48 28.10 -2.25
N ASN A 316 16.92 29.33 -2.00
CA ASN A 316 16.33 30.48 -2.64
C ASN A 316 16.56 30.35 -4.15
N GLU A 317 15.48 30.30 -4.90
CA GLU A 317 15.53 30.36 -6.37
C GLU A 317 15.76 31.79 -6.88
N LEU A 318 16.23 32.69 -6.04
CA LEU A 318 16.64 34.03 -6.45
C LEU A 318 17.80 33.89 -7.45
N LYS A 319 17.48 33.99 -8.71
CA LYS A 319 18.51 34.14 -9.73
C LYS A 319 19.17 35.50 -9.52
N PRO A 320 20.50 35.58 -9.47
CA PRO A 320 21.16 36.88 -9.43
C PRO A 320 20.70 37.68 -10.62
N ASP A 321 20.16 38.86 -10.37
CA ASP A 321 19.90 39.83 -11.44
C ASP A 321 21.18 40.64 -11.67
N PRO A 322 21.88 40.43 -12.78
CA PRO A 322 23.13 41.17 -13.06
C PRO A 322 22.92 42.68 -13.24
N LYS A 323 21.66 43.13 -13.29
CA LYS A 323 21.28 44.54 -13.39
C LYS A 323 20.75 45.11 -12.07
N ALA A 324 20.73 44.29 -11.00
CA ALA A 324 20.26 44.77 -9.71
C ALA A 324 21.16 45.89 -9.19
N ASP A 325 20.54 46.96 -8.74
CA ASP A 325 21.24 48.04 -8.04
C ASP A 325 21.73 47.53 -6.68
N THR A 326 23.02 47.41 -6.54
CA THR A 326 23.69 46.92 -5.31
C THR A 326 24.15 48.05 -4.41
N ASP A 327 23.94 49.31 -4.78
CA ASP A 327 24.45 50.48 -4.06
C ASP A 327 23.90 50.54 -2.62
N ILE A 328 22.63 50.19 -2.45
CA ILE A 328 22.00 50.07 -1.10
C ILE A 328 22.69 49.02 -0.23
N PHE A 329 23.11 47.89 -0.81
CA PHE A 329 23.81 46.86 -0.09
C PHE A 329 25.22 47.29 0.30
N TYR A 330 25.93 47.92 -0.59
CA TYR A 330 27.25 48.48 -0.30
C TYR A 330 27.18 49.61 0.72
N ALA A 331 26.20 50.50 0.65
CA ALA A 331 25.98 51.53 1.67
C ALA A 331 25.66 50.93 3.05
N LEU A 332 24.90 49.83 3.12
CA LEU A 332 24.66 49.11 4.35
C LEU A 332 25.93 48.46 4.90
N LEU A 333 26.74 47.84 4.03
CA LEU A 333 28.03 47.24 4.42
C LEU A 333 28.98 48.30 4.97
N GLU A 334 29.06 49.49 4.36
CA GLU A 334 29.86 50.62 4.83
C GLU A 334 29.42 51.12 6.22
N HIS A 335 28.09 51.12 6.45
CA HIS A 335 27.56 51.53 7.72
C HIS A 335 27.85 50.50 8.82
N VAL A 336 27.75 49.22 8.54
CA VAL A 336 27.89 48.10 9.51
C VAL A 336 29.36 47.69 9.72
N ILE A 337 30.19 47.81 8.67
CA ILE A 337 31.59 47.46 8.65
C ILE A 337 32.40 48.66 8.16
N PRO A 338 32.68 49.66 9.01
CA PRO A 338 33.32 50.89 8.59
C PRO A 338 34.77 50.71 8.09
N HIS A 339 35.46 49.62 8.43
CA HIS A 339 36.83 49.40 7.97
C HIS A 339 36.86 48.69 6.61
N GLU A 340 37.42 49.38 5.61
CA GLU A 340 37.50 48.89 4.22
C GLU A 340 38.19 47.55 4.07
N LYS A 341 39.22 47.28 4.84
CA LYS A 341 39.96 46.01 4.83
C LYS A 341 39.07 44.82 5.26
N GLU A 342 38.11 45.04 6.15
CA GLU A 342 37.18 44.03 6.62
C GLU A 342 36.03 43.83 5.62
N ARG A 343 35.59 44.88 4.94
CA ARG A 343 34.57 44.78 3.88
C ARG A 343 35.00 43.93 2.70
N ASN A 344 36.32 43.93 2.39
CA ASN A 344 36.85 43.15 1.26
C ASN A 344 36.83 41.64 1.47
N TYR A 345 36.37 41.13 2.64
CA TYR A 345 36.12 39.70 2.91
C TYR A 345 34.70 39.26 2.58
N PHE A 346 33.78 40.13 2.27
CA PHE A 346 32.37 39.88 1.89
C PHE A 346 32.12 40.16 0.44
#